data_16bbe40469f00f9fc96b07fb10dc6722
#
_entry.id   16bbe40469f00f9fc96b07fb10dc6722
#
_cell.length_a   1.000
_cell.length_b   1.000
_cell.length_c   1.000
_cell.angle_alpha   90.00
_cell.angle_beta   90.00
_cell.angle_gamma   90.00
#
_symmetry.space_group_name_H-M   'P 1'
#
loop_
_entity.id
_entity.type
_entity.pdbx_description
1 polymer ?
#
loop_
_entity_poly.entity_id
_entity_poly.type
_entity_poly.pdbx_seq_one_letter_code
_entity_poly.pdbx_strand_id
1 'polypeptide(L)'
;EIMYYETIEGVPLIESINGQKAFMETHIEMTSLGVETLQMNGGLWQVKEADPVNVISVDQLLEIVSKAAEEGTISVWPDTEIDKIQLVYYLDSRSGDFYPVWCLIQDIDGMEQIEVCVHAVTGDVVY
;
A
#
# COMPACT_ATOMS: atom_id res chain seq x y z
N GLU A 1 10.46 -20.11 -5.54
CA GLU A 1 10.08 -18.74 -5.87
C GLU A 1 10.49 -17.78 -4.76
N ILE A 2 11.12 -16.70 -5.11
CA ILE A 2 11.48 -15.62 -4.20
C ILE A 2 10.68 -14.38 -4.59
N MET A 3 10.05 -13.76 -3.61
CA MET A 3 9.25 -12.55 -3.81
C MET A 3 9.82 -11.40 -2.99
N TYR A 4 9.99 -10.25 -3.62
CA TYR A 4 10.45 -9.03 -2.98
C TYR A 4 9.44 -7.92 -3.19
N TYR A 5 9.17 -7.13 -2.16
CA TYR A 5 8.42 -5.87 -2.30
C TYR A 5 9.34 -4.76 -2.78
N GLU A 6 8.86 -3.95 -3.71
CA GLU A 6 9.56 -2.73 -4.11
C GLU A 6 9.37 -1.67 -3.03
N THR A 7 10.46 -0.99 -2.67
CA THR A 7 10.47 0.03 -1.61
C THR A 7 11.25 1.27 -2.02
N ILE A 8 10.90 2.40 -1.39
CA ILE A 8 11.71 3.61 -1.40
C ILE A 8 12.07 3.91 0.06
N GLU A 9 13.36 3.93 0.39
CA GLU A 9 13.88 4.13 1.75
C GLU A 9 13.23 3.17 2.78
N GLY A 10 13.00 1.94 2.39
CA GLY A 10 12.36 0.92 3.22
C GLY A 10 10.83 1.01 3.30
N VAL A 11 10.22 2.00 2.66
CA VAL A 11 8.76 2.15 2.60
C VAL A 11 8.22 1.45 1.37
N PRO A 12 7.29 0.49 1.50
CA PRO A 12 6.73 -0.23 0.37
C PRO A 12 5.96 0.67 -0.60
N LEU A 13 5.92 0.25 -1.85
CA LEU A 13 5.17 0.88 -2.92
C LEU A 13 3.90 0.07 -3.21
N ILE A 14 2.79 0.75 -3.42
CA ILE A 14 1.54 0.14 -3.84
C ILE A 14 0.96 0.83 -5.07
N GLU A 15 0.13 0.10 -5.80
CA GLU A 15 -0.61 0.62 -6.95
C GLU A 15 -2.03 0.06 -6.96
N SER A 16 -2.89 0.65 -7.78
CA SER A 16 -4.23 0.11 -8.01
C SER A 16 -4.22 -0.76 -9.26
N ILE A 17 -4.62 -2.02 -9.11
CA ILE A 17 -4.78 -2.99 -10.20
C ILE A 17 -6.24 -3.43 -10.21
N ASN A 18 -6.97 -3.12 -11.29
CA ASN A 18 -8.38 -3.47 -11.42
C ASN A 18 -9.24 -3.01 -10.23
N GLY A 19 -8.95 -1.82 -9.69
CA GLY A 19 -9.66 -1.24 -8.56
C GLY A 19 -9.25 -1.76 -7.19
N GLN A 20 -8.29 -2.69 -7.12
CA GLN A 20 -7.73 -3.19 -5.87
C GLN A 20 -6.32 -2.66 -5.66
N LYS A 21 -5.99 -2.32 -4.43
CA LYS A 21 -4.66 -1.88 -4.06
C LYS A 21 -3.77 -3.08 -3.78
N ALA A 22 -2.59 -3.08 -4.39
CA ALA A 22 -1.64 -4.18 -4.29
C ALA A 22 -0.22 -3.67 -4.14
N PHE A 23 0.60 -4.42 -3.39
CA PHE A 23 2.03 -4.14 -3.30
C PHE A 23 2.71 -4.37 -4.64
N MET A 24 3.66 -3.51 -4.98
CA MET A 24 4.54 -3.74 -6.12
C MET A 24 5.58 -4.78 -5.75
N GLU A 25 5.66 -5.83 -6.54
CA GLU A 25 6.44 -7.02 -6.22
C GLU A 25 7.36 -7.40 -7.38
N THR A 26 8.51 -7.97 -7.03
CA THR A 26 9.39 -8.64 -7.96
C THR A 26 9.43 -10.13 -7.63
N HIS A 27 9.10 -10.96 -8.59
CA HIS A 27 9.10 -12.42 -8.46
C HIS A 27 10.32 -13.00 -9.17
N ILE A 28 11.02 -13.89 -8.50
CA ILE A 28 12.16 -14.63 -9.06
C ILE A 28 11.89 -16.12 -8.90
N GLU A 29 11.81 -16.82 -10.02
CA GLU A 29 11.75 -18.27 -10.04
C GLU A 29 13.13 -18.84 -10.34
N MET A 30 13.57 -19.73 -9.48
CA MET A 30 14.89 -20.36 -9.58
C MET A 30 14.74 -21.87 -9.64
N THR A 31 15.57 -22.47 -10.49
CA THR A 31 15.74 -23.94 -10.56
C THR A 31 17.19 -24.30 -10.21
N SER A 32 17.51 -25.60 -10.22
CA SER A 32 18.89 -26.07 -10.05
C SER A 32 19.85 -25.57 -11.13
N LEU A 33 19.32 -25.05 -12.25
CA LEU A 33 20.10 -24.49 -13.36
C LEU A 33 20.28 -22.97 -13.27
N GLY A 34 19.67 -22.32 -12.26
CA GLY A 34 19.77 -20.88 -12.04
C GLY A 34 18.42 -20.18 -12.05
N VAL A 35 18.42 -18.89 -12.38
CA VAL A 35 17.19 -18.09 -12.49
C VAL A 35 16.45 -18.47 -13.76
N GLU A 36 15.22 -18.95 -13.63
CA GLU A 36 14.37 -19.32 -14.76
C GLU A 36 13.49 -18.16 -15.19
N THR A 37 12.89 -17.47 -14.22
CA THR A 37 11.98 -16.36 -14.48
C THR A 37 12.26 -15.20 -13.53
N LEU A 38 12.31 -13.99 -14.10
CA LEU A 38 12.32 -12.74 -13.37
C LEU A 38 11.11 -11.92 -13.83
N GLN A 39 10.16 -11.68 -12.92
CA GLN A 39 9.00 -10.85 -13.19
C GLN A 39 8.99 -9.65 -12.26
N MET A 40 9.00 -8.46 -12.83
CA MET A 40 8.88 -7.20 -12.11
C MET A 40 7.49 -6.60 -12.39
N ASN A 41 6.68 -6.50 -11.36
CA ASN A 41 5.39 -5.82 -11.42
C ASN A 41 5.59 -4.39 -10.93
N GLY A 42 5.38 -3.43 -11.80
CA GLY A 42 5.68 -2.04 -11.56
C GLY A 42 6.72 -1.54 -12.56
N GLY A 43 7.11 -0.30 -12.46
CA GLY A 43 8.07 0.33 -13.34
C GLY A 43 9.44 0.53 -12.70
N LEU A 44 10.35 1.06 -13.48
CA LEU A 44 11.56 1.65 -12.95
C LEU A 44 11.22 3.11 -12.55
N TRP A 45 11.42 3.43 -11.28
CA TRP A 45 11.07 4.72 -10.73
C TRP A 45 12.30 5.55 -10.46
N GLN A 46 12.21 6.83 -10.77
CA GLN A 46 13.24 7.79 -10.41
C GLN A 46 12.80 8.58 -9.20
N VAL A 47 13.59 8.51 -8.12
CA VAL A 47 13.34 9.32 -6.95
C VAL A 47 13.83 10.74 -7.22
N LYS A 48 12.92 11.71 -7.14
CA LYS A 48 13.23 13.14 -7.18
C LYS A 48 13.29 13.67 -5.76
N GLU A 49 14.14 14.65 -5.54
CA GLU A 49 14.17 15.38 -4.28
C GLU A 49 12.80 16.04 -4.04
N ALA A 50 12.24 15.79 -2.86
CA ALA A 50 10.96 16.35 -2.45
C ALA A 50 11.07 16.97 -1.06
N ASP A 51 10.23 17.98 -0.79
CA ASP A 51 10.17 18.60 0.53
C ASP A 51 9.61 17.60 1.55
N PRO A 52 10.16 17.57 2.79
CA PRO A 52 9.59 16.79 3.87
C PRO A 52 8.16 17.23 4.17
N VAL A 53 7.27 16.27 4.43
CA VAL A 53 5.88 16.52 4.82
C VAL A 53 5.58 15.88 6.16
N ASN A 54 4.69 16.52 6.93
CA ASN A 54 4.19 15.94 8.17
C ASN A 54 3.00 15.04 7.86
N VAL A 55 3.04 13.82 8.37
CA VAL A 55 1.93 12.87 8.22
C VAL A 55 1.02 12.93 9.44
N ILE A 56 -0.27 12.60 9.25
CA ILE A 56 -1.23 12.46 10.34
C ILE A 56 -0.79 11.34 11.28
N SER A 57 -1.16 11.46 12.56
CA SER A 57 -0.87 10.43 13.56
C SER A 57 -1.77 9.20 13.37
N VAL A 58 -1.38 8.09 13.98
CA VAL A 58 -2.20 6.87 14.00
C VAL A 58 -3.54 7.12 14.69
N ASP A 59 -3.56 7.93 15.75
CA ASP A 59 -4.81 8.29 16.44
C ASP A 59 -5.77 9.06 15.52
N GLN A 60 -5.26 10.02 14.76
CA GLN A 60 -6.05 10.74 13.76
C GLN A 60 -6.54 9.81 12.66
N LEU A 61 -5.68 8.89 12.20
CA LEU A 61 -6.05 7.88 11.22
C LEU A 61 -7.23 7.03 11.70
N LEU A 62 -7.18 6.54 12.94
CA LEU A 62 -8.24 5.71 13.52
C LEU A 62 -9.57 6.48 13.66
N GLU A 63 -9.52 7.75 14.00
CA GLU A 63 -10.71 8.62 14.02
C GLU A 63 -11.34 8.76 12.64
N ILE A 64 -10.51 8.99 11.61
CA ILE A 64 -10.96 9.12 10.21
C ILE A 64 -11.62 7.82 9.73
N VAL A 65 -11.00 6.68 9.99
CA VAL A 65 -11.50 5.36 9.58
C VAL A 65 -12.81 5.04 10.31
N SER A 66 -12.88 5.29 11.61
CA SER A 66 -14.09 5.07 12.39
C SER A 66 -15.26 5.89 11.90
N LYS A 67 -15.03 7.16 11.61
CA LYS A 67 -16.04 8.07 11.06
C LYS A 67 -16.52 7.62 9.69
N ALA A 68 -15.58 7.25 8.80
CA ALA A 68 -15.92 6.77 7.47
C ALA A 68 -16.73 5.46 7.50
N ALA A 69 -16.44 4.57 8.45
CA ALA A 69 -17.20 3.35 8.67
C ALA A 69 -18.62 3.66 9.17
N GLU A 70 -18.78 4.58 10.11
CA GLU A 70 -20.09 5.02 10.62
C GLU A 70 -20.94 5.67 9.51
N GLU A 71 -20.32 6.45 8.65
CA GLU A 71 -20.98 7.11 7.52
C GLU A 71 -21.25 6.15 6.34
N GLY A 72 -20.72 4.93 6.39
CA GLY A 72 -20.90 3.93 5.34
C GLY A 72 -20.11 4.21 4.06
N THR A 73 -19.12 5.10 4.12
CA THR A 73 -18.28 5.44 2.96
C THR A 73 -17.20 4.41 2.69
N ILE A 74 -16.89 3.59 3.67
CA ILE A 74 -16.00 2.44 3.54
C ILE A 74 -16.69 1.19 4.06
N SER A 75 -16.41 0.04 3.41
CA SER A 75 -16.91 -1.27 3.83
C SER A 75 -15.89 -1.92 4.75
N VAL A 76 -15.79 -1.43 5.97
CA VAL A 76 -15.08 -2.15 7.02
C VAL A 76 -16.12 -2.98 7.74
N TRP A 77 -16.01 -4.31 7.61
CA TRP A 77 -16.91 -5.22 8.29
C TRP A 77 -16.67 -5.14 9.80
N PRO A 78 -17.72 -5.18 10.63
CA PRO A 78 -17.52 -5.15 12.09
C PRO A 78 -16.56 -6.21 12.60
N ASP A 79 -16.46 -7.33 11.87
CA ASP A 79 -15.62 -8.47 12.23
C ASP A 79 -14.28 -8.48 11.48
N THR A 80 -13.96 -7.41 10.74
CA THR A 80 -12.67 -7.34 10.04
C THR A 80 -11.56 -7.09 11.04
N GLU A 81 -10.66 -8.06 11.13
CA GLU A 81 -9.45 -7.94 11.95
C GLU A 81 -8.37 -7.21 11.16
N ILE A 82 -7.85 -6.15 11.73
CA ILE A 82 -6.72 -5.42 11.15
C ILE A 82 -5.45 -5.87 11.88
N ASP A 83 -4.59 -6.54 11.15
CA ASP A 83 -3.35 -7.10 11.70
C ASP A 83 -2.20 -6.09 11.69
N LYS A 84 -2.26 -5.10 10.80
CA LYS A 84 -1.16 -4.19 10.58
C LYS A 84 -1.62 -2.84 10.06
N ILE A 85 -0.99 -1.78 10.57
CA ILE A 85 -1.09 -0.42 10.04
C ILE A 85 0.28 -0.04 9.50
N GLN A 86 0.35 0.36 8.24
CA GLN A 86 1.63 0.63 7.59
C GLN A 86 1.56 1.89 6.72
N LEU A 87 2.62 2.71 6.80
CA LEU A 87 2.83 3.81 5.87
C LEU A 87 3.43 3.26 4.58
N VAL A 88 2.82 3.60 3.46
CA VAL A 88 3.28 3.18 2.13
C VAL A 88 3.22 4.36 1.16
N TYR A 89 3.89 4.23 -0.01
CA TYR A 89 3.73 5.16 -1.12
C TYR A 89 2.77 4.58 -2.15
N TYR A 90 1.74 5.36 -2.47
CA TYR A 90 0.71 5.00 -3.44
C TYR A 90 0.97 5.73 -4.76
N LEU A 91 0.98 4.97 -5.86
CA LEU A 91 1.10 5.53 -7.20
C LEU A 91 -0.20 6.21 -7.64
N ASP A 92 -0.14 7.52 -7.89
CA ASP A 92 -1.21 8.22 -8.57
C ASP A 92 -1.08 7.99 -10.08
N SER A 93 -1.99 7.22 -10.65
CA SER A 93 -1.98 6.88 -12.07
C SER A 93 -2.19 8.08 -13.00
N ARG A 94 -2.71 9.19 -12.48
CA ARG A 94 -2.95 10.39 -13.27
C ARG A 94 -1.70 11.23 -13.44
N SER A 95 -0.95 11.42 -12.34
CA SER A 95 0.28 12.23 -12.34
C SER A 95 1.54 11.41 -12.57
N GLY A 96 1.50 10.10 -12.28
CA GLY A 96 2.69 9.24 -12.25
C GLY A 96 3.56 9.43 -11.02
N ASP A 97 3.10 10.20 -10.04
CA ASP A 97 3.82 10.46 -8.80
C ASP A 97 3.31 9.57 -7.67
N PHE A 98 4.18 9.34 -6.68
CA PHE A 98 3.81 8.64 -5.45
C PHE A 98 3.49 9.65 -4.35
N TYR A 99 2.49 9.32 -3.52
CA TYR A 99 2.21 10.07 -2.31
C TYR A 99 2.03 9.13 -1.11
N PRO A 100 2.31 9.60 0.12
CA PRO A 100 2.23 8.73 1.29
C PRO A 100 0.77 8.48 1.69
N VAL A 101 0.47 7.22 1.99
CA VAL A 101 -0.82 6.79 2.53
C VAL A 101 -0.62 5.88 3.73
N TRP A 102 -1.56 5.94 4.67
CA TRP A 102 -1.68 4.93 5.72
C TRP A 102 -2.57 3.81 5.22
N CYS A 103 -2.10 2.57 5.34
CA CYS A 103 -2.87 1.38 4.97
C CYS A 103 -3.19 0.55 6.20
N LEU A 104 -4.46 0.11 6.27
CA LEU A 104 -4.92 -0.90 7.20
C LEU A 104 -4.90 -2.23 6.45
N ILE A 105 -4.16 -3.19 6.99
CA ILE A 105 -3.83 -4.45 6.31
C ILE A 105 -4.34 -5.62 7.15
N GLN A 106 -4.98 -6.57 6.49
CA GLN A 106 -5.38 -7.85 7.03
C GLN A 106 -4.50 -8.95 6.47
N ASP A 107 -4.06 -9.87 7.31
CA ASP A 107 -3.36 -11.08 6.89
C ASP A 107 -4.38 -12.22 6.80
N ILE A 108 -4.59 -12.74 5.60
CA ILE A 108 -5.48 -13.87 5.33
C ILE A 108 -4.62 -15.03 4.84
N ASP A 109 -4.41 -16.02 5.70
CA ASP A 109 -3.64 -17.24 5.39
C ASP A 109 -2.22 -16.94 4.85
N GLY A 110 -1.54 -15.97 5.46
CA GLY A 110 -0.19 -15.56 5.06
C GLY A 110 -0.13 -14.57 3.89
N MET A 111 -1.27 -14.16 3.36
CA MET A 111 -1.37 -13.16 2.31
C MET A 111 -1.87 -11.83 2.89
N GLU A 112 -1.08 -10.78 2.72
CA GLU A 112 -1.46 -9.44 3.14
C GLU A 112 -2.45 -8.82 2.15
N GLN A 113 -3.61 -8.39 2.66
CA GLN A 113 -4.64 -7.70 1.90
C GLN A 113 -4.81 -6.28 2.43
N ILE A 114 -4.77 -5.30 1.55
CA ILE A 114 -4.98 -3.90 1.89
C ILE A 114 -6.48 -3.62 1.92
N GLU A 115 -7.01 -3.30 3.09
CA GLU A 115 -8.45 -3.06 3.29
C GLU A 115 -8.83 -1.59 3.10
N VAL A 116 -8.06 -0.68 3.68
CA VAL A 116 -8.36 0.75 3.67
C VAL A 116 -7.06 1.52 3.52
N CYS A 117 -7.09 2.58 2.71
CA CYS A 117 -6.01 3.56 2.60
C CYS A 117 -6.53 4.96 2.87
N VAL A 118 -5.74 5.74 3.61
CA VAL A 118 -6.00 7.14 3.91
C VAL A 118 -4.79 7.97 3.52
N HIS A 119 -5.00 9.05 2.79
CA HIS A 119 -3.91 9.96 2.43
C HIS A 119 -3.23 10.47 3.71
N ALA A 120 -1.93 10.23 3.85
CA ALA A 120 -1.23 10.47 5.11
C ALA A 120 -1.02 11.96 5.42
N VAL A 121 -1.20 12.83 4.46
CA VAL A 121 -1.06 14.28 4.65
C VAL A 121 -2.43 14.95 4.82
N THR A 122 -3.38 14.66 3.92
CA THR A 122 -4.68 15.32 3.90
C THR A 122 -5.73 14.66 4.79
N GLY A 123 -5.58 13.37 5.09
CA GLY A 123 -6.59 12.60 5.83
C GLY A 123 -7.76 12.12 4.97
N ASP A 124 -7.69 12.29 3.66
CA ASP A 124 -8.74 11.82 2.76
C ASP A 124 -8.66 10.31 2.55
N VAL A 125 -9.82 9.65 2.55
CA VAL A 125 -9.89 8.23 2.21
C VAL A 125 -9.58 8.06 0.72
N VAL A 126 -8.70 7.11 0.41
CA VAL A 126 -8.30 6.77 -0.95
C VAL A 126 -9.12 5.57 -1.43
N TYR A 127 -9.98 5.80 -2.36
CA TYR A 127 -10.88 4.77 -2.92
C TYR A 127 -10.24 4.02 -4.10
#